data_7a3cd0c4db864b54986065d3decb1c46
#
_entry.id   7a3cd0c4db864b54986065d3decb1c46
#
_cell.length_a   1.000
_cell.length_b   1.000
_cell.length_c   1.000
_cell.angle_alpha   90.00
_cell.angle_beta   90.00
_cell.angle_gamma   90.00
#
_symmetry.space_group_name_H-M   'P 1'
#
loop_
_entity.id
_entity.type
_entity.pdbx_description
1 polymer ?
#
loop_
_entity_poly.entity_id
_entity_poly.type
_entity_poly.pdbx_seq_one_letter_code
_entity_poly.pdbx_strand_id
1 'polypeptide(L)'
;MLVGTNIRNWGPTATPECLVACARYADQSTLDSIWVNDHIGLPPNFDHNPYGISPDMAHMLDPLGIACFFAAVTSRIKFGTGVLILPYRPALLTVKWLATIQTLSHGRFLLGTGVGYLDEEFRALGVPKRERGKINDETLALIKAAVDSDILTSNNEPLVVKPRLQPPPIYIGGAPATALPRASRVGDG
;
A
#
# COMPACT_ATOMS: atom_id res chain seq x y z
N MET A 1 3.17 22.98 -6.08
CA MET A 1 3.05 22.15 -4.88
C MET A 1 1.97 21.11 -5.17
N LEU A 2 2.23 19.81 -4.92
CA LEU A 2 1.22 18.76 -5.06
C LEU A 2 0.42 18.64 -3.76
N VAL A 3 -0.89 18.51 -3.85
CA VAL A 3 -1.81 18.44 -2.71
C VAL A 3 -2.57 17.12 -2.76
N GLY A 4 -2.47 16.34 -1.70
CA GLY A 4 -3.20 15.08 -1.53
C GLY A 4 -4.01 15.06 -0.24
N THR A 5 -5.00 14.16 -0.18
CA THR A 5 -5.80 13.93 1.03
C THR A 5 -5.93 12.43 1.31
N ASN A 6 -6.12 12.08 2.57
CA ASN A 6 -6.46 10.71 2.95
C ASN A 6 -7.96 10.51 2.84
N ILE A 7 -8.38 9.41 2.21
CA ILE A 7 -9.76 8.94 2.25
C ILE A 7 -9.81 7.78 3.25
N ARG A 8 -10.69 7.91 4.21
CA ARG A 8 -10.86 6.91 5.27
C ARG A 8 -11.46 5.63 4.69
N ASN A 9 -10.62 4.58 4.52
CA ASN A 9 -11.04 3.23 4.11
C ASN A 9 -11.36 2.33 5.31
N TRP A 10 -11.66 2.93 6.47
CA TRP A 10 -11.93 2.25 7.72
C TRP A 10 -13.05 2.93 8.51
N GLY A 11 -13.62 2.16 9.45
CA GLY A 11 -14.71 2.62 10.30
C GLY A 11 -16.06 2.70 9.60
N PRO A 12 -17.08 3.28 10.26
CA PRO A 12 -18.46 3.26 9.78
C PRO A 12 -18.69 3.95 8.43
N THR A 13 -17.81 4.87 8.05
CA THR A 13 -17.90 5.61 6.78
C THR A 13 -17.19 4.92 5.61
N ALA A 14 -16.52 3.79 5.84
CA ALA A 14 -15.88 3.01 4.78
C ALA A 14 -16.91 2.17 4.00
N THR A 15 -17.90 2.82 3.42
CA THR A 15 -18.93 2.18 2.58
C THR A 15 -18.62 2.42 1.09
N PRO A 16 -19.09 1.54 0.19
CA PRO A 16 -18.88 1.72 -1.25
C PRO A 16 -19.36 3.09 -1.74
N GLU A 17 -20.50 3.57 -1.25
CA GLU A 17 -21.13 4.83 -1.65
C GLU A 17 -20.26 6.03 -1.22
N CYS A 18 -19.79 6.03 0.04
CA CYS A 18 -18.90 7.08 0.54
C CYS A 18 -17.57 7.09 -0.20
N LEU A 19 -16.97 5.92 -0.44
CA LEU A 19 -15.69 5.81 -1.15
C LEU A 19 -15.81 6.31 -2.59
N VAL A 20 -16.88 5.94 -3.31
CA VAL A 20 -17.16 6.45 -4.67
C VAL A 20 -17.35 7.96 -4.66
N ALA A 21 -18.18 8.48 -3.73
CA ALA A 21 -18.45 9.91 -3.65
C ALA A 21 -17.17 10.71 -3.40
N CYS A 22 -16.36 10.29 -2.43
CA CYS A 22 -15.07 10.94 -2.11
C CYS A 22 -14.08 10.87 -3.29
N ALA A 23 -13.94 9.71 -3.93
CA ALA A 23 -13.03 9.53 -5.05
C ALA A 23 -13.44 10.38 -6.26
N ARG A 24 -14.72 10.40 -6.62
CA ARG A 24 -15.26 11.22 -7.72
C ARG A 24 -15.16 12.72 -7.43
N TYR A 25 -15.44 13.14 -6.20
CA TYR A 25 -15.25 14.53 -5.81
C TYR A 25 -13.78 14.95 -5.95
N ALA A 26 -12.86 14.11 -5.47
CA ALA A 26 -11.43 14.36 -5.63
C ALA A 26 -11.01 14.37 -7.12
N ASP A 27 -11.55 13.48 -7.94
CA ASP A 27 -11.28 13.40 -9.39
C ASP A 27 -11.69 14.68 -10.13
N GLN A 28 -12.74 15.35 -9.68
CA GLN A 28 -13.28 16.61 -10.24
C GLN A 28 -12.66 17.87 -9.60
N SER A 29 -11.95 17.74 -8.49
CA SER A 29 -11.34 18.84 -7.73
C SER A 29 -9.96 19.22 -8.26
N THR A 30 -9.29 20.16 -7.58
CA THR A 30 -7.89 20.53 -7.84
C THR A 30 -6.88 19.66 -7.07
N LEU A 31 -7.33 18.63 -6.36
CA LEU A 31 -6.43 17.69 -5.69
C LEU A 31 -5.61 16.88 -6.70
N ASP A 32 -4.37 16.58 -6.34
CA ASP A 32 -3.45 15.76 -7.14
C ASP A 32 -3.55 14.29 -6.81
N SER A 33 -3.84 13.95 -5.54
CA SER A 33 -3.85 12.56 -5.09
C SER A 33 -4.77 12.30 -3.90
N ILE A 34 -5.21 11.03 -3.78
CA ILE A 34 -5.93 10.49 -2.63
C ILE A 34 -5.20 9.27 -2.09
N TRP A 35 -5.28 9.05 -0.79
CA TRP A 35 -4.52 8.02 -0.09
C TRP A 35 -5.40 7.20 0.83
N VAL A 36 -5.11 5.91 0.98
CA VAL A 36 -5.78 4.98 1.89
C VAL A 36 -4.79 4.25 2.79
N ASN A 37 -5.27 3.73 3.91
CA ASN A 37 -4.46 3.11 4.96
C ASN A 37 -4.47 1.59 4.85
N ASP A 38 -3.52 0.93 5.55
CA ASP A 38 -3.39 -0.52 5.61
C ASP A 38 -3.24 -1.02 7.05
N HIS A 39 -4.17 -1.87 7.46
CA HIS A 39 -4.11 -2.75 8.61
C HIS A 39 -4.93 -4.01 8.30
N ILE A 40 -4.59 -5.13 8.92
CA ILE A 40 -5.34 -6.39 8.76
C ILE A 40 -6.48 -6.45 9.78
N GLY A 41 -6.22 -5.97 10.99
CA GLY A 41 -7.21 -5.95 12.06
C GLY A 41 -6.60 -5.54 13.40
N LEU A 42 -7.45 -5.37 14.40
CA LEU A 42 -7.04 -5.03 15.76
C LEU A 42 -7.30 -6.19 16.72
N PRO A 43 -6.51 -6.33 17.80
CA PRO A 43 -6.78 -7.33 18.82
C PRO A 43 -8.14 -7.08 19.51
N PRO A 44 -8.87 -8.14 19.93
CA PRO A 44 -10.19 -7.99 20.54
C PRO A 44 -10.21 -7.10 21.79
N ASN A 45 -9.12 -7.14 22.58
CA ASN A 45 -8.94 -6.35 23.79
C ASN A 45 -7.84 -5.31 23.53
N PHE A 46 -8.22 -4.21 22.89
CA PHE A 46 -7.29 -3.14 22.52
C PHE A 46 -7.28 -2.02 23.58
N ASP A 47 -7.39 -2.41 24.88
CA ASP A 47 -7.44 -1.47 26.01
C ASP A 47 -6.13 -0.72 26.21
N HIS A 48 -5.01 -1.30 25.77
CA HIS A 48 -3.70 -0.68 25.81
C HIS A 48 -3.27 -0.30 24.39
N ASN A 49 -3.63 0.92 24.00
CA ASN A 49 -3.39 1.46 22.65
C ASN A 49 -2.31 2.57 22.70
N PRO A 50 -1.02 2.20 22.74
CA PRO A 50 0.06 3.20 22.83
C PRO A 50 0.19 4.06 21.58
N TYR A 51 -0.49 3.68 20.50
CA TYR A 51 -0.43 4.35 19.20
C TYR A 51 -1.62 5.28 18.93
N GLY A 52 -2.59 5.38 19.84
CA GLY A 52 -3.80 6.20 19.66
C GLY A 52 -4.68 5.77 18.47
N ILE A 53 -4.65 4.48 18.13
CA ILE A 53 -5.44 3.92 17.01
C ILE A 53 -6.92 3.90 17.42
N SER A 54 -7.81 4.37 16.54
CA SER A 54 -9.25 4.25 16.77
C SER A 54 -9.68 2.78 16.72
N PRO A 55 -10.52 2.30 17.66
CA PRO A 55 -11.12 0.97 17.57
C PRO A 55 -11.89 0.73 16.26
N ASP A 56 -12.42 1.78 15.63
CA ASP A 56 -13.08 1.71 14.33
C ASP A 56 -12.18 1.19 13.22
N MET A 57 -10.85 1.26 13.38
CA MET A 57 -9.90 0.71 12.42
C MET A 57 -9.90 -0.83 12.37
N ALA A 58 -10.58 -1.51 13.28
CA ALA A 58 -10.87 -2.94 13.14
C ALA A 58 -11.73 -3.24 11.90
N HIS A 59 -12.58 -2.30 11.50
CA HIS A 59 -13.28 -2.34 10.22
C HIS A 59 -12.44 -1.59 9.17
N MET A 60 -11.55 -2.27 8.49
CA MET A 60 -10.71 -1.69 7.43
C MET A 60 -10.83 -2.52 6.16
N LEU A 61 -11.04 -1.83 5.05
CA LEU A 61 -11.03 -2.43 3.73
C LEU A 61 -9.59 -2.48 3.19
N ASP A 62 -9.21 -3.60 2.55
CA ASP A 62 -7.85 -3.78 2.02
C ASP A 62 -7.52 -2.69 0.98
N PRO A 63 -6.37 -2.00 1.13
CA PRO A 63 -6.01 -0.88 0.27
C PRO A 63 -5.79 -1.26 -1.21
N LEU A 64 -5.37 -2.50 -1.51
CA LEU A 64 -5.19 -2.94 -2.90
C LEU A 64 -6.54 -3.18 -3.59
N GLY A 65 -7.52 -3.72 -2.86
CA GLY A 65 -8.90 -3.80 -3.33
C GLY A 65 -9.51 -2.42 -3.59
N ILE A 66 -9.31 -1.48 -2.67
CA ILE A 66 -9.74 -0.08 -2.83
C ILE A 66 -9.03 0.60 -4.02
N ALA A 67 -7.76 0.33 -4.25
CA ALA A 67 -7.04 0.87 -5.39
C ALA A 67 -7.66 0.42 -6.73
N CYS A 68 -8.04 -0.85 -6.87
CA CYS A 68 -8.79 -1.32 -8.05
C CYS A 68 -10.15 -0.63 -8.18
N PHE A 69 -10.84 -0.44 -7.05
CA PHE A 69 -12.12 0.24 -7.02
C PHE A 69 -12.00 1.71 -7.45
N PHE A 70 -11.00 2.44 -6.96
CA PHE A 70 -10.72 3.82 -7.39
C PHE A 70 -10.31 3.89 -8.86
N ALA A 71 -9.54 2.92 -9.36
CA ALA A 71 -9.19 2.86 -10.78
C ALA A 71 -10.42 2.82 -11.68
N ALA A 72 -11.48 2.11 -11.26
CA ALA A 72 -12.70 1.94 -12.03
C ALA A 72 -13.64 3.16 -11.99
N VAL A 73 -13.60 3.99 -10.94
CA VAL A 73 -14.58 5.08 -10.72
C VAL A 73 -14.01 6.48 -10.94
N THR A 74 -12.70 6.59 -11.24
CA THR A 74 -11.98 7.85 -11.46
C THR A 74 -11.21 7.82 -12.79
N SER A 75 -10.86 8.99 -13.32
CA SER A 75 -10.15 9.11 -14.61
C SER A 75 -8.87 9.94 -14.56
N ARG A 76 -8.72 10.85 -13.60
CA ARG A 76 -7.62 11.82 -13.51
C ARG A 76 -6.79 11.67 -12.24
N ILE A 77 -7.46 11.62 -11.08
CA ILE A 77 -6.80 11.67 -9.78
C ILE A 77 -5.83 10.49 -9.60
N LYS A 78 -4.65 10.77 -9.06
CA LYS A 78 -3.76 9.73 -8.60
C LYS A 78 -4.25 9.20 -7.26
N PHE A 79 -3.99 7.94 -6.98
CA PHE A 79 -4.35 7.34 -5.70
C PHE A 79 -3.26 6.40 -5.23
N GLY A 80 -3.13 6.26 -3.93
CA GLY A 80 -2.04 5.47 -3.37
C GLY A 80 -2.32 4.98 -1.96
N THR A 81 -1.32 4.31 -1.42
CA THR A 81 -1.34 3.77 -0.06
C THR A 81 -0.50 4.63 0.88
N GLY A 82 -1.05 5.02 1.99
CA GLY A 82 -0.35 5.80 2.99
C GLY A 82 -0.42 5.15 4.38
N VAL A 83 0.25 4.00 4.58
CA VAL A 83 1.14 3.23 3.70
C VAL A 83 0.63 1.81 3.42
N LEU A 84 1.15 1.11 2.42
CA LEU A 84 1.03 -0.34 2.29
C LEU A 84 2.11 -1.01 3.16
N ILE A 85 1.71 -1.90 4.05
CA ILE A 85 2.65 -2.64 4.90
C ILE A 85 3.17 -3.85 4.13
N LEU A 86 4.28 -3.69 3.40
CA LEU A 86 4.82 -4.74 2.53
C LEU A 86 5.07 -6.07 3.24
N PRO A 87 5.57 -6.10 4.50
CA PRO A 87 5.81 -7.36 5.20
C PRO A 87 4.56 -8.21 5.48
N TYR A 88 3.35 -7.66 5.34
CA TYR A 88 2.13 -8.42 5.55
C TYR A 88 1.75 -9.32 4.38
N ARG A 89 2.40 -9.15 3.22
CA ARG A 89 2.02 -9.82 1.97
C ARG A 89 3.21 -10.53 1.33
N PRO A 90 3.00 -11.71 0.69
CA PRO A 90 4.03 -12.34 -0.13
C PRO A 90 4.49 -11.39 -1.25
N ALA A 91 5.81 -11.21 -1.39
CA ALA A 91 6.41 -10.24 -2.30
C ALA A 91 5.95 -10.42 -3.76
N LEU A 92 5.92 -11.66 -4.26
CA LEU A 92 5.52 -11.96 -5.64
C LEU A 92 4.04 -11.64 -5.90
N LEU A 93 3.16 -11.91 -4.93
CA LEU A 93 1.74 -11.52 -5.03
C LEU A 93 1.58 -10.02 -4.97
N THR A 94 2.38 -9.32 -4.17
CA THR A 94 2.39 -7.86 -4.11
C THR A 94 2.75 -7.27 -5.48
N VAL A 95 3.82 -7.77 -6.12
CA VAL A 95 4.18 -7.36 -7.50
C VAL A 95 3.01 -7.59 -8.46
N LYS A 96 2.34 -8.73 -8.38
CA LYS A 96 1.19 -9.04 -9.24
C LYS A 96 0.02 -8.08 -9.03
N TRP A 97 -0.28 -7.73 -7.77
CA TRP A 97 -1.27 -6.71 -7.45
C TRP A 97 -0.90 -5.34 -8.03
N LEU A 98 0.34 -4.89 -7.82
CA LEU A 98 0.81 -3.61 -8.32
C LEU A 98 0.75 -3.52 -9.85
N ALA A 99 1.17 -4.58 -10.56
CA ALA A 99 1.08 -4.64 -12.01
C ALA A 99 -0.38 -4.57 -12.51
N THR A 100 -1.30 -5.25 -11.80
CA THR A 100 -2.73 -5.21 -12.10
C THR A 100 -3.31 -3.80 -11.89
N ILE A 101 -3.04 -3.19 -10.73
CA ILE A 101 -3.54 -1.85 -10.39
C ILE A 101 -2.99 -0.79 -11.36
N GLN A 102 -1.71 -0.84 -11.68
CA GLN A 102 -1.10 0.08 -12.66
C GLN A 102 -1.74 -0.05 -14.04
N THR A 103 -2.01 -1.28 -14.47
CA THR A 103 -2.70 -1.51 -15.75
C THR A 103 -4.11 -0.94 -15.73
N LEU A 104 -4.91 -1.27 -14.71
CA LEU A 104 -6.30 -0.84 -14.59
C LEU A 104 -6.43 0.68 -14.40
N SER A 105 -5.46 1.30 -13.77
CA SER A 105 -5.44 2.74 -13.49
C SER A 105 -4.76 3.58 -14.57
N HIS A 106 -4.19 2.97 -15.60
CA HIS A 106 -3.35 3.66 -16.59
C HIS A 106 -2.20 4.44 -15.92
N GLY A 107 -1.51 3.82 -14.96
CA GLY A 107 -0.33 4.39 -14.30
C GLY A 107 -0.62 5.43 -13.22
N ARG A 108 -1.85 5.51 -12.69
CA ARG A 108 -2.22 6.50 -11.67
C ARG A 108 -1.94 6.09 -10.22
N PHE A 109 -1.52 4.85 -9.98
CA PHE A 109 -1.26 4.36 -8.63
C PHE A 109 0.10 4.84 -8.10
N LEU A 110 0.12 5.26 -6.83
CA LEU A 110 1.29 5.67 -6.06
C LEU A 110 1.52 4.65 -4.93
N LEU A 111 2.74 4.12 -4.84
CA LEU A 111 3.08 3.16 -3.78
C LEU A 111 3.71 3.87 -2.58
N GLY A 112 2.89 4.25 -1.61
CA GLY A 112 3.41 4.58 -0.29
C GLY A 112 3.57 3.31 0.54
N THR A 113 4.77 3.04 1.04
CA THR A 113 5.10 1.79 1.73
C THR A 113 5.69 2.01 3.12
N GLY A 114 5.45 1.06 4.02
CA GLY A 114 5.99 1.01 5.36
C GLY A 114 6.23 -0.41 5.86
N VAL A 115 6.86 -0.49 7.03
CA VAL A 115 7.27 -1.78 7.60
C VAL A 115 6.28 -2.35 8.61
N GLY A 116 5.23 -1.60 9.00
CA GLY A 116 4.32 -2.01 10.05
C GLY A 116 4.89 -1.90 11.47
N TYR A 117 4.01 -1.94 12.45
CA TYR A 117 4.39 -1.76 13.87
C TYR A 117 3.59 -2.62 14.84
N LEU A 118 2.38 -3.07 14.50
CA LEU A 118 1.47 -3.77 15.41
C LEU A 118 1.88 -5.24 15.57
N ASP A 119 2.29 -5.63 16.78
CA ASP A 119 2.80 -6.99 17.07
C ASP A 119 1.75 -8.08 16.81
N GLU A 120 0.49 -7.77 17.06
CA GLU A 120 -0.65 -8.68 16.91
C GLU A 120 -0.82 -9.09 15.44
N GLU A 121 -0.75 -8.14 14.53
CA GLU A 121 -0.87 -8.41 13.10
C GLU A 121 0.30 -9.29 12.60
N PHE A 122 1.53 -9.01 13.04
CA PHE A 122 2.68 -9.85 12.69
C PHE A 122 2.53 -11.28 13.20
N ARG A 123 2.07 -11.44 14.46
CA ARG A 123 1.81 -12.78 15.02
C ARG A 123 0.70 -13.52 14.27
N ALA A 124 -0.40 -12.83 13.97
CA ALA A 124 -1.54 -13.42 13.25
C ALA A 124 -1.16 -13.85 11.83
N LEU A 125 -0.28 -13.11 11.16
CA LEU A 125 0.22 -13.43 9.82
C LEU A 125 1.36 -14.44 9.82
N GLY A 126 1.91 -14.82 10.98
CA GLY A 126 3.08 -15.70 11.07
C GLY A 126 4.37 -15.05 10.57
N VAL A 127 4.43 -13.74 10.51
CA VAL A 127 5.60 -12.99 10.03
C VAL A 127 6.46 -12.53 11.20
N PRO A 128 7.77 -12.86 11.23
CA PRO A 128 8.66 -12.40 12.29
C PRO A 128 8.83 -10.87 12.26
N LYS A 129 8.25 -10.14 13.20
CA LYS A 129 8.32 -8.65 13.25
C LYS A 129 9.76 -8.13 13.21
N ARG A 130 10.72 -8.84 13.82
CA ARG A 130 12.15 -8.46 13.79
C ARG A 130 12.74 -8.42 12.37
N GLU A 131 12.15 -9.17 11.42
CA GLU A 131 12.59 -9.25 10.02
C GLU A 131 11.85 -8.29 9.10
N ARG A 132 10.87 -7.52 9.62
CA ARG A 132 10.02 -6.65 8.80
C ARG A 132 10.78 -5.67 7.90
N GLY A 133 11.91 -5.15 8.37
CA GLY A 133 12.75 -4.25 7.57
C GLY A 133 13.41 -4.96 6.40
N LYS A 134 13.94 -6.17 6.62
CA LYS A 134 14.54 -7.03 5.60
C LYS A 134 13.49 -7.45 4.57
N ILE A 135 12.34 -7.96 5.02
CA ILE A 135 11.22 -8.37 4.15
C ILE A 135 10.77 -7.20 3.28
N ASN A 136 10.66 -6.00 3.85
CA ASN A 136 10.30 -4.80 3.09
C ASN A 136 11.34 -4.48 2.02
N ASP A 137 12.62 -4.54 2.33
CA ASP A 137 13.70 -4.25 1.39
C ASP A 137 13.77 -5.30 0.26
N GLU A 138 13.58 -6.58 0.57
CA GLU A 138 13.51 -7.67 -0.41
C GLU A 138 12.29 -7.51 -1.34
N THR A 139 11.14 -7.13 -0.78
CA THR A 139 9.92 -6.86 -1.57
C THR A 139 10.13 -5.67 -2.50
N LEU A 140 10.74 -4.58 -2.03
CA LEU A 140 11.07 -3.42 -2.86
C LEU A 140 12.07 -3.77 -3.98
N ALA A 141 13.05 -4.62 -3.70
CA ALA A 141 13.98 -5.10 -4.72
C ALA A 141 13.25 -5.90 -5.81
N LEU A 142 12.31 -6.79 -5.42
CA LEU A 142 11.50 -7.55 -6.37
C LEU A 142 10.57 -6.65 -7.19
N ILE A 143 9.98 -5.61 -6.58
CA ILE A 143 9.17 -4.61 -7.27
C ILE A 143 10.01 -3.90 -8.34
N LYS A 144 11.23 -3.50 -8.03
CA LYS A 144 12.15 -2.88 -9.00
C LYS A 144 12.51 -3.84 -10.13
N ALA A 145 12.86 -5.09 -9.80
CA ALA A 145 13.16 -6.11 -10.80
C ALA A 145 11.98 -6.34 -11.78
N ALA A 146 10.74 -6.26 -11.29
CA ALA A 146 9.52 -6.44 -12.09
C ALA A 146 9.26 -5.30 -13.09
N VAL A 147 9.91 -4.16 -12.94
CA VAL A 147 9.91 -3.07 -13.94
C VAL A 147 10.78 -3.42 -15.13
N ASP A 148 11.92 -4.07 -14.87
CA ASP A 148 12.96 -4.32 -15.87
C ASP A 148 12.82 -5.68 -16.57
N SER A 149 12.15 -6.66 -15.93
CA SER A 149 12.06 -8.03 -16.42
C SER A 149 10.67 -8.62 -16.28
N ASP A 150 10.27 -9.45 -17.24
CA ASP A 150 9.11 -10.33 -17.14
C ASP A 150 9.41 -11.62 -16.35
N ILE A 151 10.69 -11.95 -16.17
CA ILE A 151 11.11 -13.15 -15.41
C ILE A 151 11.55 -12.70 -14.02
N LEU A 152 10.84 -13.16 -13.00
CA LEU A 152 11.14 -12.89 -11.60
C LEU A 152 11.46 -14.20 -10.88
N THR A 153 12.48 -14.19 -10.04
CA THR A 153 12.84 -15.34 -9.21
C THR A 153 12.37 -15.10 -7.77
N SER A 154 11.58 -16.02 -7.23
CA SER A 154 11.14 -16.03 -5.84
C SER A 154 11.31 -17.44 -5.27
N ASN A 155 11.95 -17.56 -4.10
CA ASN A 155 12.29 -18.84 -3.48
C ASN A 155 13.04 -19.80 -4.44
N ASN A 156 13.99 -19.26 -5.22
CA ASN A 156 14.76 -19.96 -6.25
C ASN A 156 13.93 -20.49 -7.44
N GLU A 157 12.66 -20.10 -7.56
CA GLU A 157 11.79 -20.49 -8.67
C GLU A 157 11.62 -19.32 -9.63
N PRO A 158 12.07 -19.43 -10.90
CA PRO A 158 11.84 -18.41 -11.90
C PRO A 158 10.43 -18.52 -12.50
N LEU A 159 9.72 -17.39 -12.55
CA LEU A 159 8.38 -17.32 -13.14
C LEU A 159 8.28 -16.18 -14.14
N VAL A 160 7.55 -16.39 -15.22
CA VAL A 160 7.12 -15.31 -16.12
C VAL A 160 5.92 -14.60 -15.50
N VAL A 161 6.09 -13.35 -15.11
CA VAL A 161 5.07 -12.51 -14.45
C VAL A 161 4.63 -11.40 -15.39
N LYS A 162 3.40 -11.51 -15.89
CA LYS A 162 2.77 -10.51 -16.76
C LYS A 162 1.41 -10.05 -16.19
N PRO A 163 0.94 -8.82 -16.51
CA PRO A 163 1.66 -7.80 -17.28
C PRO A 163 2.93 -7.35 -16.55
N ARG A 164 3.91 -6.81 -17.32
CA ARG A 164 5.10 -6.17 -16.73
C ARG A 164 4.66 -4.99 -15.86
N LEU A 165 5.29 -4.82 -14.73
CA LEU A 165 4.98 -3.72 -13.82
C LEU A 165 5.40 -2.37 -14.45
N GLN A 166 4.44 -1.49 -14.67
CA GLN A 166 4.74 -0.07 -14.90
C GLN A 166 5.20 0.54 -13.57
N PRO A 167 6.33 1.27 -13.54
CA PRO A 167 6.91 1.72 -12.27
C PRO A 167 5.95 2.69 -11.55
N PRO A 168 5.41 2.33 -10.37
CA PRO A 168 4.72 3.30 -9.54
C PRO A 168 5.75 4.22 -8.88
N PRO A 169 5.48 5.51 -8.70
CA PRO A 169 6.25 6.33 -7.77
C PRO A 169 6.21 5.72 -6.37
N ILE A 170 7.38 5.60 -5.72
CA ILE A 170 7.55 4.94 -4.41
C ILE A 170 7.82 5.98 -3.33
N TYR A 171 6.96 6.03 -2.31
CA TYR A 171 7.09 6.88 -1.13
C TYR A 171 7.34 6.01 0.11
N ILE A 172 8.36 6.35 0.89
CA ILE A 172 8.77 5.56 2.05
C ILE A 172 8.27 6.21 3.33
N GLY A 173 7.37 5.52 4.03
CA GLY A 173 6.90 5.90 5.36
C GLY A 173 7.66 5.21 6.48
N GLY A 174 7.72 5.85 7.65
CA GLY A 174 8.28 5.28 8.87
C GLY A 174 9.09 6.27 9.71
N ALA A 175 9.74 5.74 10.77
CA ALA A 175 10.57 6.55 11.63
C ALA A 175 11.81 7.08 10.86
N PRO A 176 12.20 8.37 11.07
CA PRO A 176 13.26 9.01 10.28
C PRO A 176 14.57 8.22 10.23
N ALA A 177 15.00 7.65 11.35
CA ALA A 177 16.26 6.91 11.42
C ALA A 177 16.35 5.70 10.47
N THR A 178 15.21 5.11 10.11
CA THR A 178 15.15 3.92 9.24
C THR A 178 14.53 4.22 7.88
N ALA A 179 13.58 5.15 7.82
CA ALA A 179 12.87 5.51 6.60
C ALA A 179 13.72 6.37 5.66
N LEU A 180 14.43 7.39 6.17
CA LEU A 180 15.24 8.29 5.35
C LEU A 180 16.34 7.58 4.55
N PRO A 181 17.17 6.68 5.14
CA PRO A 181 18.15 5.92 4.35
C PRO A 181 17.51 5.04 3.29
N ARG A 182 16.30 4.50 3.56
CA ARG A 182 15.56 3.70 2.57
C ARG A 182 15.00 4.58 1.47
N ALA A 183 14.41 5.72 1.79
CA ALA A 183 13.87 6.67 0.81
C ALA A 183 14.97 7.15 -0.15
N SER A 184 16.16 7.52 0.36
CA SER A 184 17.27 7.98 -0.48
C SER A 184 17.82 6.88 -1.41
N ARG A 185 17.66 5.60 -1.06
CA ARG A 185 18.16 4.47 -1.85
C ARG A 185 17.16 3.98 -2.89
N VAL A 186 15.86 3.99 -2.58
CA VAL A 186 14.86 3.29 -3.39
C VAL A 186 13.57 4.08 -3.61
N GLY A 187 13.36 5.20 -2.91
CA GLY A 187 12.15 6.00 -3.00
C GLY A 187 12.25 7.14 -4.02
N ASP A 188 11.09 7.65 -4.38
CA ASP A 188 10.91 8.91 -5.12
C ASP A 188 10.50 10.04 -4.16
N GLY A 189 10.23 9.68 -2.89
CA GLY A 189 9.91 10.59 -1.80
C GLY A 189 9.84 9.89 -0.44
#